data_68aa08248542d13e0efa76a678ccb476
#
_entry.id   68aa08248542d13e0efa76a678ccb476
#
_cell.length_a   1.000
_cell.length_b   1.000
_cell.length_c   1.000
_cell.angle_alpha   90.00
_cell.angle_beta   90.00
_cell.angle_gamma   90.00
#
_symmetry.space_group_name_H-M   'P 1'
#
loop_
_entity.id
_entity.type
_entity.pdbx_description
1 polymer ?
#
loop_
_entity_poly.entity_id
_entity_poly.type
_entity_poly.pdbx_seq_one_letter_code
_entity_poly.pdbx_strand_id
1 'polypeptide(L)'
;MRKIVVDMQNFLFADSVATAFRRSDYDIDVIRTESPKDTLELCQVYQPYVLMMEVTSYTPWKLSERLKLQAKVKAVCPGCKIALIVDSNTEKQAAKDIRDAKKNGLIDQFFYGSMTAEYLMDQIYAM
;
A
#
# COMPACT_ATOMS: atom_id res chain seq x y z
N MET A 1 -3.80 15.29 11.52
CA MET A 1 -2.70 14.61 10.80
C MET A 1 -3.21 13.36 10.13
N ARG A 2 -2.99 13.23 8.84
CA ARG A 2 -3.34 12.01 8.11
C ARG A 2 -2.33 10.92 8.42
N LYS A 3 -2.79 9.67 8.44
CA LYS A 3 -1.92 8.50 8.66
C LYS A 3 -1.96 7.59 7.45
N ILE A 4 -0.81 7.00 7.14
CA ILE A 4 -0.65 6.03 6.07
C ILE A 4 -0.02 4.78 6.66
N VAL A 5 -0.59 3.62 6.38
CA VAL A 5 0.01 2.33 6.73
C VAL A 5 0.71 1.77 5.50
N VAL A 6 1.96 1.37 5.66
CA VAL A 6 2.79 0.80 4.59
C VAL A 6 3.14 -0.64 4.97
N ASP A 7 2.67 -1.58 4.17
CA ASP A 7 2.86 -3.01 4.35
C ASP A 7 3.68 -3.54 3.18
N MET A 8 5.01 -3.56 3.34
CA MET A 8 5.93 -3.91 2.27
C MET A 8 6.98 -4.89 2.76
N GLN A 9 7.27 -5.88 1.92
CA GLN A 9 8.40 -6.78 2.11
C GLN A 9 9.73 -6.05 1.93
N ASN A 10 9.79 -5.10 1.01
CA ASN A 10 11.00 -4.32 0.74
C ASN A 10 11.12 -3.18 1.76
N PHE A 11 11.81 -3.46 2.86
CA PHE A 11 11.98 -2.50 3.95
C PHE A 11 12.78 -1.25 3.54
N LEU A 12 13.75 -1.40 2.64
CA LEU A 12 14.52 -0.25 2.18
C LEU A 12 13.65 0.75 1.43
N PHE A 13 12.76 0.26 0.59
CA PHE A 13 11.83 1.14 -0.13
C PHE A 13 10.82 1.75 0.83
N ALA A 14 10.31 0.96 1.77
CA ALA A 14 9.39 1.46 2.80
C ALA A 14 10.03 2.58 3.62
N ASP A 15 11.31 2.41 4.01
CA ASP A 15 12.07 3.45 4.70
C ASP A 15 12.23 4.71 3.85
N SER A 16 12.48 4.55 2.56
CA SER A 16 12.62 5.69 1.63
C SER A 16 11.33 6.49 1.55
N VAL A 17 10.18 5.81 1.48
CA VAL A 17 8.86 6.46 1.45
C VAL A 17 8.60 7.20 2.77
N ALA A 18 8.86 6.54 3.90
CA ALA A 18 8.67 7.16 5.22
C ALA A 18 9.56 8.40 5.39
N THR A 19 10.82 8.30 4.92
CA THR A 19 11.76 9.44 4.98
C THR A 19 11.29 10.58 4.09
N ALA A 20 10.80 10.29 2.88
CA ALA A 20 10.29 11.32 1.98
C ALA A 20 9.14 12.09 2.61
N PHE A 21 8.17 11.40 3.24
CA PHE A 21 7.08 12.07 3.94
C PHE A 21 7.57 12.91 5.11
N ARG A 22 8.50 12.38 5.90
CA ARG A 22 9.03 13.11 7.07
C ARG A 22 9.75 14.40 6.69
N ARG A 23 10.39 14.42 5.51
CA ARG A 23 11.11 15.60 5.00
C ARG A 23 10.22 16.53 4.18
N SER A 24 8.98 16.13 3.92
CA SER A 24 8.04 16.94 3.14
C SER A 24 7.31 17.94 4.03
N ASP A 25 6.56 18.84 3.39
CA ASP A 25 5.64 19.74 4.06
C ASP A 25 4.26 19.12 4.28
N TYR A 26 4.05 17.89 3.84
CA TYR A 26 2.79 17.18 4.04
C TYR A 26 2.62 16.78 5.50
N ASP A 27 1.44 17.02 6.04
CA ASP A 27 1.11 16.63 7.42
C ASP A 27 0.63 15.16 7.44
N ILE A 28 1.59 14.26 7.29
CA ILE A 28 1.34 12.82 7.19
C ILE A 28 2.30 12.04 8.09
N ASP A 29 1.73 11.10 8.85
CA ASP A 29 2.47 10.14 9.65
C ASP A 29 2.45 8.78 8.96
N VAL A 30 3.62 8.18 8.76
CA VAL A 30 3.78 6.89 8.11
C VAL A 30 4.01 5.80 9.14
N ILE A 31 3.13 4.81 9.14
CA ILE A 31 3.20 3.66 10.04
C ILE A 31 3.58 2.46 9.19
N ARG A 32 4.73 1.86 9.49
CA ARG A 32 5.19 0.67 8.79
C ARG A 32 4.83 -0.57 9.57
N THR A 33 4.45 -1.62 8.86
CA THR A 33 4.27 -2.94 9.46
C THR A 33 5.34 -3.89 8.93
N GLU A 34 5.84 -4.74 9.81
CA GLU A 34 6.84 -5.75 9.46
C GLU A 34 6.18 -7.06 9.03
N SER A 35 4.88 -7.19 9.25
CA SER A 35 4.17 -8.43 8.96
C SER A 35 2.75 -8.15 8.48
N PRO A 36 2.31 -8.79 7.39
CA PRO A 36 0.92 -8.68 6.94
C PRO A 36 -0.12 -9.07 8.00
N LYS A 37 0.27 -9.87 9.00
CA LYS A 37 -0.62 -10.26 10.10
C LYS A 37 -1.09 -9.08 10.92
N ASP A 38 -0.26 -8.05 11.04
CA ASP A 38 -0.53 -6.90 11.92
C ASP A 38 -1.28 -5.78 11.20
N THR A 39 -1.38 -5.86 9.88
CA THR A 39 -1.91 -4.77 9.06
C THR A 39 -3.36 -4.44 9.38
N LEU A 40 -4.20 -5.45 9.55
CA LEU A 40 -5.61 -5.22 9.86
C LEU A 40 -5.78 -4.49 11.18
N GLU A 41 -5.04 -4.92 12.22
CA GLU A 41 -5.08 -4.29 13.53
C GLU A 41 -4.61 -2.84 13.47
N LEU A 42 -3.52 -2.58 12.74
CA LEU A 42 -3.00 -1.23 12.57
C LEU A 42 -4.04 -0.32 11.88
N CYS A 43 -4.71 -0.82 10.87
CA CYS A 43 -5.76 -0.07 10.19
C CYS A 43 -6.95 0.18 11.11
N GLN A 44 -7.31 -0.76 11.95
CA GLN A 44 -8.38 -0.61 12.91
C GLN A 44 -8.05 0.45 13.96
N VAL A 45 -6.83 0.43 14.48
CA VAL A 45 -6.39 1.35 15.54
C VAL A 45 -6.16 2.75 15.00
N TYR A 46 -5.43 2.88 13.90
CA TYR A 46 -4.99 4.18 13.39
C TYR A 46 -5.92 4.81 12.38
N GLN A 47 -6.87 4.07 11.81
CA GLN A 47 -7.82 4.57 10.81
C GLN A 47 -7.10 5.36 9.70
N PRO A 48 -6.19 4.73 8.93
CA PRO A 48 -5.35 5.44 7.98
C PRO A 48 -6.14 5.99 6.80
N TYR A 49 -5.61 7.04 6.22
CA TYR A 49 -6.10 7.60 4.96
C TYR A 49 -5.82 6.67 3.77
N VAL A 50 -4.63 6.05 3.76
CA VAL A 50 -4.20 5.11 2.72
C VAL A 50 -3.53 3.91 3.36
N LEU A 51 -3.83 2.72 2.85
CA LEU A 51 -3.05 1.51 3.08
C LEU A 51 -2.35 1.16 1.78
N MET A 52 -1.02 1.18 1.80
CA MET A 52 -0.21 0.76 0.66
C MET A 52 0.40 -0.60 0.93
N MET A 53 0.17 -1.56 0.03
CA MET A 53 0.63 -2.93 0.18
C MET A 53 1.45 -3.37 -1.03
N GLU A 54 2.59 -3.99 -0.77
CA GLU A 54 3.37 -4.63 -1.81
C GLU A 54 2.76 -5.97 -2.21
N VAL A 55 2.78 -6.27 -3.51
CA VAL A 55 2.31 -7.54 -4.05
C VAL A 55 3.49 -8.28 -4.68
N THR A 56 3.65 -9.54 -4.30
CA THR A 56 4.62 -10.46 -4.90
C THR A 56 3.92 -11.76 -5.29
N SER A 57 4.66 -12.69 -5.89
CA SER A 57 4.13 -14.02 -6.22
C SER A 57 4.15 -15.00 -5.04
N TYR A 58 4.58 -14.55 -3.85
CA TYR A 58 4.75 -15.42 -2.68
C TYR A 58 3.72 -15.07 -1.60
N THR A 59 3.18 -16.11 -0.94
CA THR A 59 2.33 -15.97 0.23
C THR A 59 3.20 -15.43 1.38
N PRO A 60 2.75 -14.47 2.18
CA PRO A 60 1.39 -13.88 2.26
C PRO A 60 1.18 -12.62 1.40
N TRP A 61 2.10 -12.26 0.51
CA TRP A 61 2.05 -11.01 -0.27
C TRP A 61 1.37 -11.17 -1.63
N LYS A 62 0.80 -12.34 -1.93
CA LYS A 62 0.06 -12.56 -3.18
C LYS A 62 -1.15 -11.65 -3.28
N LEU A 63 -1.52 -11.29 -4.51
CA LEU A 63 -2.70 -10.46 -4.76
C LEU A 63 -3.96 -11.05 -4.11
N SER A 64 -4.19 -12.36 -4.21
CA SER A 64 -5.36 -12.99 -3.60
C SER A 64 -5.44 -12.75 -2.09
N GLU A 65 -4.30 -12.83 -1.41
CA GLU A 65 -4.24 -12.55 0.03
C GLU A 65 -4.45 -11.06 0.32
N ARG A 66 -3.89 -10.18 -0.52
CA ARG A 66 -4.06 -8.73 -0.38
C ARG A 66 -5.52 -8.32 -0.58
N LEU A 67 -6.22 -8.95 -1.52
CA LEU A 67 -7.64 -8.65 -1.76
C LEU A 67 -8.52 -9.12 -0.60
N LYS A 68 -8.19 -10.25 0.03
CA LYS A 68 -8.88 -10.68 1.25
C LYS A 68 -8.68 -9.68 2.38
N LEU A 69 -7.45 -9.22 2.56
CA LEU A 69 -7.12 -8.22 3.58
C LEU A 69 -7.83 -6.89 3.29
N GLN A 70 -7.86 -6.47 2.04
CA GLN A 70 -8.56 -5.26 1.62
C GLN A 70 -10.02 -5.27 2.03
N ALA A 71 -10.71 -6.38 1.81
CA ALA A 71 -12.12 -6.51 2.20
C ALA A 71 -12.31 -6.35 3.71
N LYS A 72 -11.40 -6.94 4.51
CA LYS A 72 -11.43 -6.81 5.97
C LYS A 72 -11.13 -5.38 6.42
N VAL A 73 -10.15 -4.74 5.79
CA VAL A 73 -9.80 -3.35 6.10
C VAL A 73 -10.95 -2.40 5.80
N LYS A 74 -11.60 -2.57 4.66
CA LYS A 74 -12.77 -1.73 4.30
C LYS A 74 -13.91 -1.89 5.31
N ALA A 75 -14.04 -3.05 5.93
CA ALA A 75 -15.08 -3.27 6.94
C ALA A 75 -14.80 -2.50 8.24
N VAL A 76 -13.52 -2.37 8.66
CA VAL A 76 -13.14 -1.70 9.91
C VAL A 76 -12.72 -0.25 9.69
N CYS A 77 -12.36 0.12 8.47
CA CYS A 77 -11.93 1.47 8.11
C CYS A 77 -12.45 1.82 6.71
N PRO A 78 -13.76 2.14 6.57
CA PRO A 78 -14.38 2.34 5.26
C PRO A 78 -13.78 3.48 4.44
N GLY A 79 -13.20 4.48 5.10
CA GLY A 79 -12.58 5.62 4.43
C GLY A 79 -11.15 5.37 3.94
N CYS A 80 -10.57 4.22 4.26
CA CYS A 80 -9.21 3.90 3.88
C CYS A 80 -9.12 3.59 2.38
N LYS A 81 -8.23 4.28 1.68
CA LYS A 81 -7.95 4.00 0.28
C LYS A 81 -6.87 2.93 0.16
N ILE A 82 -7.04 2.03 -0.79
CA ILE A 82 -6.14 0.89 -0.97
C ILE A 82 -5.27 1.14 -2.20
N ALA A 83 -3.96 1.14 -1.99
CA ALA A 83 -2.96 1.25 -3.05
C ALA A 83 -2.07 0.00 -3.03
N LEU A 84 -1.82 -0.57 -4.20
CA LEU A 84 -0.90 -1.70 -4.34
C LEU A 84 0.35 -1.27 -5.08
N ILE A 85 1.48 -1.84 -4.73
CA ILE A 85 2.73 -1.61 -5.44
C ILE A 85 3.33 -2.95 -5.85
N VAL A 86 3.85 -3.03 -7.08
CA VAL A 86 4.36 -4.26 -7.66
C VAL A 86 5.57 -3.98 -8.53
N ASP A 87 6.55 -4.89 -8.53
CA ASP A 87 7.67 -4.86 -9.47
C ASP A 87 7.21 -5.48 -10.79
N SER A 88 6.92 -4.64 -11.80
CA SER A 88 6.41 -5.10 -13.08
C SER A 88 7.45 -5.86 -13.91
N ASN A 89 8.72 -5.77 -13.58
CA ASN A 89 9.78 -6.49 -14.31
C ASN A 89 9.90 -7.94 -13.84
N THR A 90 9.77 -8.18 -12.54
CA THR A 90 9.88 -9.54 -11.97
C THR A 90 8.54 -10.20 -11.74
N GLU A 91 7.45 -9.43 -11.62
CA GLU A 91 6.11 -9.92 -11.27
C GLU A 91 5.09 -9.55 -12.36
N LYS A 92 5.35 -9.98 -13.60
CA LYS A 92 4.55 -9.57 -14.77
C LYS A 92 3.08 -10.02 -14.66
N GLN A 93 2.83 -11.25 -14.20
CA GLN A 93 1.47 -11.74 -14.06
C GLN A 93 0.73 -11.01 -12.94
N ALA A 94 1.40 -10.79 -11.81
CA ALA A 94 0.82 -10.02 -10.70
C ALA A 94 0.49 -8.59 -11.14
N ALA A 95 1.36 -7.96 -11.92
CA ALA A 95 1.11 -6.60 -12.43
C ALA A 95 -0.14 -6.56 -13.32
N LYS A 96 -0.34 -7.56 -14.17
CA LYS A 96 -1.54 -7.67 -15.00
C LYS A 96 -2.79 -7.85 -14.14
N ASP A 97 -2.73 -8.74 -13.16
CA ASP A 97 -3.86 -9.03 -12.29
C ASP A 97 -4.25 -7.82 -11.44
N ILE A 98 -3.26 -7.02 -11.03
CA ILE A 98 -3.49 -5.78 -10.29
C ILE A 98 -4.22 -4.74 -11.17
N ARG A 99 -3.81 -4.60 -12.43
CA ARG A 99 -4.50 -3.71 -13.36
C ARG A 99 -5.97 -4.10 -13.52
N ASP A 100 -6.24 -5.40 -13.61
CA ASP A 100 -7.60 -5.91 -13.69
C ASP A 100 -8.38 -5.64 -12.39
N ALA A 101 -7.74 -5.81 -11.24
CA ALA A 101 -8.36 -5.51 -9.95
C ALA A 101 -8.77 -4.04 -9.83
N LYS A 102 -7.92 -3.12 -10.29
CA LYS A 102 -8.27 -1.70 -10.30
C LYS A 102 -9.44 -1.42 -11.25
N LYS A 103 -9.40 -1.99 -12.44
CA LYS A 103 -10.47 -1.84 -13.42
C LYS A 103 -11.80 -2.33 -12.88
N ASN A 104 -11.79 -3.39 -12.08
CA ASN A 104 -12.98 -3.98 -11.47
C ASN A 104 -13.39 -3.31 -10.14
N GLY A 105 -12.69 -2.25 -9.73
CA GLY A 105 -13.05 -1.49 -8.53
C GLY A 105 -12.66 -2.12 -7.21
N LEU A 106 -11.79 -3.13 -7.22
CA LEU A 106 -11.37 -3.84 -6.02
C LEU A 106 -10.30 -3.09 -5.22
N ILE A 107 -9.56 -2.20 -5.88
CA ILE A 107 -8.56 -1.33 -5.26
C ILE A 107 -8.70 0.08 -5.80
N ASP A 108 -8.13 1.06 -5.10
CA ASP A 108 -8.24 2.47 -5.49
C ASP A 108 -7.13 2.92 -6.43
N GLN A 109 -5.92 2.37 -6.27
CA GLN A 109 -4.76 2.76 -7.10
C GLN A 109 -3.71 1.66 -7.09
N PHE A 110 -2.82 1.68 -8.09
CA PHE A 110 -1.63 0.83 -8.09
C PHE A 110 -0.42 1.60 -8.62
N PHE A 111 0.77 1.14 -8.24
CA PHE A 111 2.05 1.75 -8.62
C PHE A 111 3.05 0.68 -8.98
N TYR A 112 4.00 1.03 -9.87
CA TYR A 112 5.13 0.16 -10.16
C TYR A 112 6.32 0.52 -9.27
N GLY A 113 7.05 -0.50 -8.82
CA GLY A 113 8.17 -0.32 -7.90
C GLY A 113 9.37 0.45 -8.44
N SER A 114 9.37 0.78 -9.73
CA SER A 114 10.41 1.60 -10.34
C SER A 114 10.25 3.11 -10.09
N MET A 115 9.16 3.52 -9.47
CA MET A 115 8.93 4.93 -9.14
C MET A 115 9.88 5.40 -8.06
N THR A 116 10.23 6.70 -8.08
CA THR A 116 10.97 7.31 -6.96
C THR A 116 10.06 7.43 -5.75
N ALA A 117 10.68 7.47 -4.56
CA ALA A 117 9.92 7.64 -3.32
C ALA A 117 9.15 8.96 -3.30
N GLU A 118 9.76 10.04 -3.83
CA GLU A 118 9.14 11.37 -3.88
C GLU A 118 7.93 11.38 -4.80
N TYR A 119 8.02 10.75 -5.97
CA TYR A 119 6.89 10.66 -6.90
C TYR A 119 5.76 9.85 -6.27
N LEU A 120 6.09 8.72 -5.65
CA LEU A 120 5.11 7.87 -4.99
C LEU A 120 4.41 8.63 -3.85
N MET A 121 5.17 9.39 -3.07
CA MET A 121 4.64 10.22 -1.99
C MET A 121 3.59 11.20 -2.51
N ASP A 122 3.89 11.91 -3.59
CA ASP A 122 2.97 12.88 -4.18
C ASP A 122 1.69 12.20 -4.69
N GLN A 123 1.81 11.02 -5.29
CA GLN A 123 0.65 10.27 -5.77
C GLN A 123 -0.23 9.77 -4.62
N ILE A 124 0.37 9.29 -3.55
CA ILE A 124 -0.36 8.83 -2.37
C ILE A 124 -1.11 9.99 -1.72
N TYR A 125 -0.44 11.13 -1.58
CA TYR A 125 -1.06 12.30 -0.97
C TYR A 125 -2.28 12.80 -1.77
N ALA A 126 -2.24 12.65 -3.09
CA ALA A 126 -3.31 13.09 -3.97
C ALA A 126 -4.52 12.14 -4.01
N MET A 127 -4.43 10.97 -3.40
CA MET A 127 -5.53 9.99 -3.41
C MET A 127 -6.79 10.45 -2.68
#